data_f16bc9a0a4e8bd75ebcd5913c2a81618
#
_entry.id   f16bc9a0a4e8bd75ebcd5913c2a81618
#
_cell.length_a   1.000
_cell.length_b   1.000
_cell.length_c   1.000
_cell.angle_alpha   90.00
_cell.angle_beta   90.00
_cell.angle_gamma   90.00
#
_symmetry.space_group_name_H-M   'P 1'
#
loop_
_entity.id
_entity.type
_entity.pdbx_description
1 polymer ?
#
loop_
_entity_poly.entity_id
_entity_poly.type
_entity_poly.pdbx_seq_one_letter_code
_entity_poly.pdbx_strand_id
1 'polypeptide(L)'
;KLKPSWRNELEIADALQMLIEEENELTYEMITDFWKDTGTPKDIIQANKKILENMKEFQNGKNEEGVIISGKVMIEKGTIIKKGVKITGPVIIGKNCIIENNCEIKSNSSIGDNCQISECVISDSIIMSGCKFEGNFKIKNSIIGSNSKISENKNSINNQFLLGEGSQISI
;
A
#
# COMPACT_ATOMS: atom_id res chain seq x y z
N LYS A 1 28.58 21.40 8.63
CA LYS A 1 29.80 20.89 9.33
C LYS A 1 29.93 19.37 9.28
N LEU A 2 28.82 18.61 9.17
CA LEU A 2 28.83 17.16 9.02
C LEU A 2 29.54 16.75 7.72
N LYS A 3 30.33 15.70 7.78
CA LYS A 3 30.95 15.08 6.60
C LYS A 3 30.21 13.76 6.32
N PRO A 4 30.09 13.37 5.05
CA PRO A 4 29.55 12.06 4.73
C PRO A 4 30.36 10.93 5.36
N SER A 5 29.67 9.89 5.83
CA SER A 5 30.26 8.64 6.31
C SER A 5 30.93 7.85 5.17
N TRP A 6 31.52 6.70 5.48
CA TRP A 6 32.05 5.78 4.48
C TRP A 6 30.99 5.27 3.47
N ARG A 7 29.69 5.40 3.83
CA ARG A 7 28.55 5.11 2.94
C ARG A 7 28.16 6.28 2.04
N ASN A 8 28.89 7.39 2.11
CA ASN A 8 28.58 8.65 1.44
C ASN A 8 27.21 9.26 1.85
N GLU A 9 26.81 9.01 3.11
CA GLU A 9 25.58 9.50 3.71
C GLU A 9 25.86 10.36 4.93
N LEU A 10 24.98 11.31 5.24
CA LEU A 10 25.03 12.08 6.48
C LEU A 10 24.33 11.28 7.59
N GLU A 11 25.08 10.94 8.64
CA GLU A 11 24.58 10.13 9.73
C GLU A 11 23.94 11.00 10.81
N ILE A 12 22.72 10.65 11.23
CA ILE A 12 22.04 11.35 12.33
C ILE A 12 22.80 11.23 13.66
N ALA A 13 23.45 10.10 13.89
CA ALA A 13 24.27 9.87 15.08
C ALA A 13 25.41 10.87 15.18
N ASP A 14 26.08 11.16 14.07
CA ASP A 14 27.17 12.15 14.03
C ASP A 14 26.64 13.57 14.27
N ALA A 15 25.42 13.87 13.80
CA ALA A 15 24.76 15.14 14.09
C ALA A 15 24.47 15.30 15.57
N LEU A 16 23.94 14.27 16.22
CA LEU A 16 23.66 14.27 17.65
C LEU A 16 24.94 14.39 18.47
N GLN A 17 26.01 13.67 18.08
CA GLN A 17 27.31 13.76 18.74
C GLN A 17 27.88 15.20 18.68
N MET A 18 27.81 15.86 17.53
CA MET A 18 28.24 17.25 17.39
C MET A 18 27.42 18.21 18.27
N LEU A 19 26.12 18.00 18.41
CA LEU A 19 25.29 18.82 19.28
C LEU A 19 25.69 18.66 20.75
N ILE A 20 26.03 17.44 21.19
CA ILE A 20 26.52 17.19 22.55
C ILE A 20 27.89 17.87 22.75
N GLU A 21 28.80 17.79 21.79
CA GLU A 21 30.12 18.41 21.86
C GLU A 21 30.03 19.95 21.88
N GLU A 22 29.00 20.52 21.29
CA GLU A 22 28.70 21.97 21.33
C GLU A 22 27.88 22.36 22.59
N GLU A 23 27.80 21.48 23.62
CA GLU A 23 27.12 21.70 24.89
C GLU A 23 25.60 21.98 24.77
N ASN A 24 24.97 21.54 23.67
CA ASN A 24 23.53 21.63 23.53
C ASN A 24 22.83 20.56 24.39
N GLU A 25 21.71 20.93 24.98
CA GLU A 25 20.86 20.00 25.72
C GLU A 25 20.10 19.07 24.76
N LEU A 26 20.26 17.75 24.94
CA LEU A 26 19.48 16.74 24.24
C LEU A 26 18.53 16.05 25.20
N THR A 27 17.27 15.96 24.80
CA THR A 27 16.27 15.17 25.50
C THR A 27 15.86 13.96 24.66
N TYR A 28 15.36 12.92 25.30
CA TYR A 28 14.85 11.73 24.61
C TYR A 28 13.52 11.31 25.21
N GLU A 29 12.74 10.59 24.41
CA GLU A 29 11.50 9.96 24.84
C GLU A 29 11.53 8.48 24.43
N MET A 30 11.10 7.60 25.35
CA MET A 30 11.03 6.17 25.10
C MET A 30 9.76 5.84 24.29
N ILE A 31 9.94 5.25 23.12
CA ILE A 31 8.84 4.71 22.33
C ILE A 31 8.45 3.36 22.92
N THR A 32 7.24 3.25 23.44
CA THR A 32 6.71 2.02 24.06
C THR A 32 5.80 1.23 23.11
N ASP A 33 5.35 1.87 22.04
CA ASP A 33 4.47 1.28 21.03
C ASP A 33 5.23 0.71 19.83
N PHE A 34 4.50 0.31 18.80
CA PHE A 34 5.08 -0.20 17.59
C PHE A 34 5.92 0.86 16.87
N TRP A 35 7.20 0.59 16.75
CA TRP A 35 8.13 1.35 15.92
C TRP A 35 8.78 0.42 14.90
N LYS A 36 8.91 0.88 13.67
CA LYS A 36 9.59 0.14 12.61
C LYS A 36 10.25 1.09 11.62
N ASP A 37 11.51 0.83 11.37
CA ASP A 37 12.20 1.41 10.23
C ASP A 37 11.64 0.81 8.93
N THR A 38 11.35 1.68 7.95
CA THR A 38 10.77 1.32 6.65
C THR A 38 11.80 1.40 5.52
N GLY A 39 13.03 0.99 5.80
CA GLY A 39 14.15 1.05 4.87
C GLY A 39 14.03 0.11 3.66
N THR A 40 13.17 -0.89 3.69
CA THR A 40 12.96 -1.83 2.59
C THR A 40 11.48 -1.95 2.19
N PRO A 41 11.17 -2.36 0.94
CA PRO A 41 9.78 -2.63 0.53
C PRO A 41 9.05 -3.64 1.43
N LYS A 42 9.77 -4.64 1.93
CA LYS A 42 9.23 -5.62 2.88
C LYS A 42 8.81 -4.97 4.20
N ASP A 43 9.60 -4.01 4.69
CA ASP A 43 9.29 -3.28 5.92
C ASP A 43 8.06 -2.40 5.74
N ILE A 44 7.90 -1.74 4.58
CA ILE A 44 6.73 -0.96 4.24
C ILE A 44 5.47 -1.83 4.23
N ILE A 45 5.52 -3.02 3.61
CA ILE A 45 4.39 -3.97 3.60
C ILE A 45 4.06 -4.43 5.02
N GLN A 46 5.06 -4.68 5.88
CA GLN A 46 4.83 -5.05 7.27
C GLN A 46 4.20 -3.90 8.08
N ALA A 47 4.66 -2.67 7.87
CA ALA A 47 4.06 -1.49 8.50
C ALA A 47 2.60 -1.31 8.07
N ASN A 48 2.30 -1.49 6.78
CA ASN A 48 0.92 -1.48 6.25
C ASN A 48 0.03 -2.50 6.96
N LYS A 49 0.49 -3.75 7.13
CA LYS A 49 -0.26 -4.78 7.87
C LYS A 49 -0.61 -4.31 9.27
N LYS A 50 0.36 -3.73 9.98
CA LYS A 50 0.16 -3.25 11.35
C LYS A 50 -0.86 -2.12 11.45
N ILE A 51 -0.85 -1.21 10.49
CA ILE A 51 -1.84 -0.14 10.38
C ILE A 51 -3.24 -0.73 10.15
N LEU A 52 -3.35 -1.67 9.21
CA LEU A 52 -4.61 -2.31 8.85
C LEU A 52 -5.23 -3.13 9.99
N GLU A 53 -4.42 -3.76 10.87
CA GLU A 53 -4.90 -4.48 12.05
C GLU A 53 -5.69 -3.56 12.99
N ASN A 54 -5.28 -2.30 13.11
CA ASN A 54 -5.84 -1.31 14.05
C ASN A 54 -6.86 -0.36 13.42
N MET A 55 -7.13 -0.49 12.12
CA MET A 55 -8.07 0.40 11.43
C MET A 55 -9.51 0.25 11.93
N LYS A 56 -10.29 1.31 11.78
CA LYS A 56 -11.74 1.29 11.96
C LYS A 56 -12.41 0.81 10.68
N GLU A 57 -13.42 -0.02 10.85
CA GLU A 57 -14.26 -0.46 9.72
C GLU A 57 -15.30 0.60 9.39
N PHE A 58 -15.45 0.92 8.11
CA PHE A 58 -16.62 1.65 7.59
C PHE A 58 -16.76 1.45 6.07
N GLN A 59 -17.98 1.63 5.57
CA GLN A 59 -18.30 1.46 4.16
C GLN A 59 -19.12 2.66 3.66
N ASN A 60 -18.46 3.64 3.09
CA ASN A 60 -19.05 4.84 2.50
C ASN A 60 -19.15 4.75 0.96
N GLY A 61 -18.72 3.64 0.38
CA GLY A 61 -18.84 3.33 -1.03
C GLY A 61 -20.19 2.73 -1.40
N LYS A 62 -20.39 2.51 -2.69
CA LYS A 62 -21.55 1.82 -3.26
C LYS A 62 -21.17 0.40 -3.65
N ASN A 63 -21.87 -0.59 -3.08
CA ASN A 63 -21.72 -2.00 -3.44
C ASN A 63 -22.88 -2.41 -4.35
N GLU A 64 -22.57 -3.09 -5.46
CA GLU A 64 -23.55 -3.72 -6.32
C GLU A 64 -24.01 -5.07 -5.73
N GLU A 65 -25.06 -5.64 -6.30
CA GLU A 65 -25.62 -6.93 -5.88
C GLU A 65 -24.58 -8.06 -6.04
N GLY A 66 -24.52 -8.96 -5.06
CA GLY A 66 -23.60 -10.12 -5.08
C GLY A 66 -22.15 -9.81 -4.69
N VAL A 67 -21.87 -8.61 -4.18
CA VAL A 67 -20.58 -8.29 -3.53
C VAL A 67 -20.49 -9.04 -2.20
N ILE A 68 -19.36 -9.69 -1.95
CA ILE A 68 -19.09 -10.41 -0.69
C ILE A 68 -17.96 -9.69 0.05
N ILE A 69 -18.27 -9.20 1.26
CA ILE A 69 -17.30 -8.53 2.13
C ILE A 69 -17.22 -9.29 3.44
N SER A 70 -16.01 -9.61 3.89
CA SER A 70 -15.75 -10.26 5.18
C SER A 70 -14.52 -9.67 5.87
N GLY A 71 -14.52 -9.65 7.21
CA GLY A 71 -13.45 -9.05 8.00
C GLY A 71 -13.47 -7.53 8.01
N LYS A 72 -12.44 -6.90 8.56
CA LYS A 72 -12.34 -5.43 8.67
C LYS A 72 -12.09 -4.80 7.30
N VAL A 73 -13.06 -4.09 6.76
CA VAL A 73 -12.93 -3.42 5.45
C VAL A 73 -13.33 -1.96 5.58
N MET A 74 -12.47 -1.08 5.07
CA MET A 74 -12.73 0.35 4.94
C MET A 74 -12.89 0.68 3.45
N ILE A 75 -14.03 1.25 3.08
CA ILE A 75 -14.33 1.71 1.71
C ILE A 75 -14.73 3.18 1.79
N GLU A 76 -13.94 4.01 1.13
CA GLU A 76 -14.13 5.46 1.12
C GLU A 76 -15.23 5.92 0.14
N LYS A 77 -15.65 7.17 0.33
CA LYS A 77 -16.72 7.81 -0.45
C LYS A 77 -16.41 7.85 -1.95
N GLY A 78 -17.44 7.64 -2.75
CA GLY A 78 -17.35 7.69 -4.22
C GLY A 78 -16.85 6.40 -4.86
N THR A 79 -16.38 5.43 -4.06
CA THR A 79 -15.94 4.13 -4.55
C THR A 79 -17.12 3.24 -4.90
N ILE A 80 -17.01 2.53 -6.01
CA ILE A 80 -18.00 1.60 -6.54
C ILE A 80 -17.38 0.21 -6.58
N ILE A 81 -18.02 -0.73 -5.88
CA ILE A 81 -17.66 -2.15 -5.92
C ILE A 81 -18.69 -2.87 -6.79
N LYS A 82 -18.22 -3.41 -7.90
CA LYS A 82 -19.05 -4.05 -8.91
C LYS A 82 -19.48 -5.47 -8.51
N LYS A 83 -20.47 -5.98 -9.22
CA LYS A 83 -21.06 -7.30 -9.00
C LYS A 83 -20.01 -8.42 -8.93
N GLY A 84 -20.17 -9.32 -7.96
CA GLY A 84 -19.34 -10.53 -7.83
C GLY A 84 -17.94 -10.32 -7.27
N VAL A 85 -17.58 -9.10 -6.90
CA VAL A 85 -16.32 -8.81 -6.22
C VAL A 85 -16.31 -9.43 -4.82
N LYS A 86 -15.16 -10.00 -4.42
CA LYS A 86 -14.94 -10.54 -3.09
C LYS A 86 -13.86 -9.73 -2.37
N ILE A 87 -14.15 -9.29 -1.16
CA ILE A 87 -13.20 -8.54 -0.33
C ILE A 87 -13.07 -9.24 1.02
N THR A 88 -11.84 -9.61 1.38
CA THR A 88 -11.53 -10.25 2.66
C THR A 88 -10.54 -9.38 3.42
N GLY A 89 -10.99 -8.76 4.49
CA GLY A 89 -10.19 -7.85 5.32
C GLY A 89 -9.05 -8.53 6.12
N PRO A 90 -8.12 -7.73 6.67
CA PRO A 90 -8.17 -6.28 6.69
C PRO A 90 -7.80 -5.64 5.35
N VAL A 91 -8.63 -4.71 4.84
CA VAL A 91 -8.46 -4.04 3.53
C VAL A 91 -8.91 -2.58 3.63
N ILE A 92 -8.14 -1.68 3.02
CA ILE A 92 -8.55 -0.29 2.78
C ILE A 92 -8.71 -0.06 1.27
N ILE A 93 -9.80 0.59 0.88
CA ILE A 93 -10.03 1.08 -0.48
C ILE A 93 -10.36 2.57 -0.38
N GLY A 94 -9.54 3.38 -1.03
CA GLY A 94 -9.64 4.84 -1.04
C GLY A 94 -10.86 5.37 -1.78
N LYS A 95 -10.87 6.68 -2.03
CA LYS A 95 -11.99 7.41 -2.64
C LYS A 95 -12.05 7.20 -4.15
N ASN A 96 -13.29 7.27 -4.68
CA ASN A 96 -13.55 7.30 -6.13
C ASN A 96 -12.91 6.14 -6.90
N CYS A 97 -12.73 5.00 -6.26
CA CYS A 97 -12.23 3.79 -6.92
C CYS A 97 -13.35 3.06 -7.65
N ILE A 98 -13.00 2.30 -8.67
CA ILE A 98 -13.88 1.35 -9.33
C ILE A 98 -13.23 -0.02 -9.26
N ILE A 99 -13.83 -0.91 -8.47
CA ILE A 99 -13.41 -2.32 -8.43
C ILE A 99 -14.39 -3.10 -9.30
N GLU A 100 -13.91 -3.49 -10.45
CA GLU A 100 -14.70 -4.14 -11.49
C GLU A 100 -14.99 -5.62 -11.15
N ASN A 101 -15.86 -6.22 -11.94
CA ASN A 101 -16.29 -7.62 -11.78
C ASN A 101 -15.09 -8.57 -11.68
N ASN A 102 -15.31 -9.71 -11.00
CA ASN A 102 -14.33 -10.79 -10.84
C ASN A 102 -13.03 -10.41 -10.12
N CYS A 103 -12.99 -9.27 -9.44
CA CYS A 103 -11.87 -8.94 -8.56
C CYS A 103 -11.98 -9.66 -7.21
N GLU A 104 -10.84 -10.08 -6.70
CA GLU A 104 -10.71 -10.60 -5.34
C GLU A 104 -9.65 -9.81 -4.57
N ILE A 105 -10.08 -8.99 -3.62
CA ILE A 105 -9.18 -8.21 -2.77
C ILE A 105 -9.04 -8.93 -1.44
N LYS A 106 -7.84 -9.44 -1.18
CA LYS A 106 -7.53 -10.22 0.03
C LYS A 106 -6.85 -9.38 1.09
N SER A 107 -6.72 -9.98 2.26
CA SER A 107 -6.18 -9.37 3.48
C SER A 107 -4.85 -8.65 3.27
N ASN A 108 -4.62 -7.65 4.12
CA ASN A 108 -3.43 -6.82 4.18
C ASN A 108 -3.19 -5.98 2.91
N SER A 109 -4.26 -5.64 2.20
CA SER A 109 -4.18 -4.85 0.97
C SER A 109 -4.69 -3.43 1.20
N SER A 110 -3.94 -2.45 0.69
CA SER A 110 -4.30 -1.04 0.69
C SER A 110 -4.38 -0.55 -0.75
N ILE A 111 -5.51 0.04 -1.12
CA ILE A 111 -5.76 0.63 -2.44
C ILE A 111 -6.00 2.12 -2.24
N GLY A 112 -5.19 2.96 -2.88
CA GLY A 112 -5.30 4.41 -2.84
C GLY A 112 -6.49 4.94 -3.63
N ASP A 113 -6.62 6.26 -3.66
CA ASP A 113 -7.75 6.94 -4.33
C ASP A 113 -7.71 6.82 -5.86
N ASN A 114 -8.86 6.93 -6.51
CA ASN A 114 -9.02 7.02 -7.98
C ASN A 114 -8.42 5.82 -8.75
N CYS A 115 -8.40 4.65 -8.15
CA CYS A 115 -7.95 3.42 -8.81
C CYS A 115 -9.07 2.75 -9.59
N GLN A 116 -8.72 2.15 -10.73
CA GLN A 116 -9.62 1.28 -11.50
C GLN A 116 -8.96 -0.10 -11.62
N ILE A 117 -9.62 -1.13 -11.11
CA ILE A 117 -9.05 -2.48 -11.00
C ILE A 117 -10.05 -3.48 -11.55
N SER A 118 -9.65 -4.25 -12.55
CA SER A 118 -10.48 -5.29 -13.17
C SER A 118 -9.77 -6.64 -13.19
N GLU A 119 -10.55 -7.71 -12.98
CA GLU A 119 -10.14 -9.13 -13.11
C GLU A 119 -8.91 -9.54 -12.29
N CYS A 120 -8.57 -8.81 -11.23
CA CYS A 120 -7.34 -9.01 -10.45
C CYS A 120 -7.60 -9.72 -9.11
N VAL A 121 -6.61 -10.50 -8.68
CA VAL A 121 -6.50 -10.97 -7.30
C VAL A 121 -5.36 -10.23 -6.62
N ILE A 122 -5.65 -9.46 -5.57
CA ILE A 122 -4.67 -8.64 -4.85
C ILE A 122 -4.60 -9.12 -3.40
N SER A 123 -3.38 -9.35 -2.88
CA SER A 123 -3.13 -9.71 -1.48
C SER A 123 -1.82 -9.11 -0.97
N ASP A 124 -1.76 -8.80 0.33
CA ASP A 124 -0.53 -8.35 1.00
C ASP A 124 0.19 -7.22 0.25
N SER A 125 -0.55 -6.27 -0.36
CA SER A 125 0.01 -5.31 -1.32
C SER A 125 -0.48 -3.89 -1.07
N ILE A 126 0.31 -2.93 -1.52
CA ILE A 126 -0.01 -1.50 -1.49
C ILE A 126 -0.11 -1.01 -2.92
N ILE A 127 -1.29 -0.54 -3.30
CA ILE A 127 -1.55 0.10 -4.58
C ILE A 127 -1.77 1.59 -4.31
N MET A 128 -0.90 2.43 -4.80
CA MET A 128 -1.04 3.88 -4.62
C MET A 128 -2.13 4.45 -5.53
N SER A 129 -2.43 5.74 -5.36
CA SER A 129 -3.55 6.39 -6.04
C SER A 129 -3.39 6.45 -7.56
N GLY A 130 -4.52 6.46 -8.27
CA GLY A 130 -4.59 6.65 -9.73
C GLY A 130 -4.16 5.43 -10.56
N CYS A 131 -3.97 4.28 -9.95
CA CYS A 131 -3.55 3.07 -10.65
C CYS A 131 -4.70 2.47 -11.47
N LYS A 132 -4.34 1.89 -12.63
CA LYS A 132 -5.28 1.22 -13.52
C LYS A 132 -4.78 -0.17 -13.90
N PHE A 133 -5.57 -1.21 -13.56
CA PHE A 133 -5.26 -2.60 -13.84
C PHE A 133 -6.34 -3.20 -14.72
N GLU A 134 -5.93 -3.79 -15.84
CA GLU A 134 -6.81 -4.41 -16.83
C GLU A 134 -6.24 -5.78 -17.22
N GLY A 135 -6.77 -6.85 -16.64
CA GLY A 135 -6.36 -8.21 -16.94
C GLY A 135 -6.34 -9.16 -15.75
N ASN A 136 -6.10 -10.43 -16.00
CA ASN A 136 -6.16 -11.49 -14.99
C ASN A 136 -4.83 -11.61 -14.22
N PHE A 137 -4.59 -10.69 -13.29
CA PHE A 137 -3.35 -10.67 -12.49
C PHE A 137 -3.54 -11.22 -11.10
N LYS A 138 -2.49 -11.86 -10.59
CA LYS A 138 -2.32 -12.17 -9.17
C LYS A 138 -1.19 -11.32 -8.61
N ILE A 139 -1.53 -10.25 -7.92
CA ILE A 139 -0.60 -9.31 -7.30
C ILE A 139 -0.46 -9.66 -5.83
N LYS A 140 0.76 -9.97 -5.41
CA LYS A 140 1.06 -10.34 -4.02
C LYS A 140 2.39 -9.74 -3.58
N ASN A 141 2.47 -9.31 -2.30
CA ASN A 141 3.68 -8.75 -1.70
C ASN A 141 4.29 -7.62 -2.54
N SER A 142 3.44 -6.75 -3.10
CA SER A 142 3.83 -5.73 -4.07
C SER A 142 3.53 -4.33 -3.58
N ILE A 143 4.36 -3.38 -3.99
CA ILE A 143 4.11 -1.95 -3.84
C ILE A 143 4.08 -1.36 -5.24
N ILE A 144 2.97 -0.72 -5.59
CA ILE A 144 2.75 -0.13 -6.92
C ILE A 144 2.58 1.37 -6.75
N GLY A 145 3.48 2.12 -7.37
CA GLY A 145 3.51 3.58 -7.32
C GLY A 145 2.29 4.21 -7.99
N SER A 146 2.03 5.48 -7.66
CA SER A 146 0.88 6.23 -8.16
C SER A 146 0.83 6.29 -9.69
N ASN A 147 -0.38 6.34 -10.25
CA ASN A 147 -0.63 6.48 -11.69
C ASN A 147 -0.03 5.37 -12.57
N SER A 148 0.31 4.23 -11.97
CA SER A 148 0.83 3.08 -12.70
C SER A 148 -0.30 2.38 -13.48
N LYS A 149 0.04 1.87 -14.67
CA LYS A 149 -0.88 1.10 -15.50
C LYS A 149 -0.31 -0.29 -15.75
N ILE A 150 -1.13 -1.31 -15.53
CA ILE A 150 -0.80 -2.70 -15.83
C ILE A 150 -1.91 -3.26 -16.70
N SER A 151 -1.54 -3.78 -17.87
CA SER A 151 -2.46 -4.44 -18.79
C SER A 151 -1.90 -5.77 -19.26
N GLU A 152 -2.78 -6.76 -19.45
CA GLU A 152 -2.39 -8.13 -19.79
C GLU A 152 -2.19 -8.34 -21.30
N ASN A 153 -1.16 -9.10 -21.64
CA ASN A 153 -0.94 -9.63 -22.98
C ASN A 153 -0.91 -11.19 -23.02
N LYS A 154 -1.82 -11.84 -22.25
CA LYS A 154 -2.07 -13.31 -22.14
C LYS A 154 -1.03 -14.14 -21.37
N ASN A 155 -1.53 -14.86 -20.37
CA ASN A 155 -0.92 -15.86 -19.50
C ASN A 155 -0.15 -15.34 -18.29
N SER A 156 -0.83 -15.10 -17.18
CA SER A 156 -0.20 -14.64 -15.95
C SER A 156 -0.03 -15.74 -14.90
N ILE A 157 1.17 -15.81 -14.38
CA ILE A 157 1.60 -16.46 -13.13
C ILE A 157 1.64 -15.38 -12.04
N ASN A 158 1.73 -15.74 -10.76
CA ASN A 158 1.87 -14.78 -9.66
C ASN A 158 2.97 -13.75 -9.91
N ASN A 159 2.61 -12.47 -9.91
CA ASN A 159 3.54 -11.38 -10.17
C ASN A 159 3.81 -10.58 -8.90
N GLN A 160 5.06 -10.18 -8.68
CA GLN A 160 5.49 -9.22 -7.67
C GLN A 160 6.02 -7.97 -8.38
N PHE A 161 5.47 -6.81 -8.01
CA PHE A 161 5.86 -5.54 -8.62
C PHE A 161 6.36 -4.56 -7.57
N LEU A 162 7.44 -3.86 -7.91
CA LEU A 162 7.92 -2.65 -7.24
C LEU A 162 8.04 -1.58 -8.32
N LEU A 163 6.99 -0.78 -8.45
CA LEU A 163 6.86 0.18 -9.54
C LEU A 163 6.89 1.60 -9.00
N GLY A 164 7.69 2.43 -9.64
CA GLY A 164 7.69 3.87 -9.41
C GLY A 164 6.43 4.54 -9.99
N GLU A 165 6.29 5.83 -9.73
CA GLU A 165 5.19 6.64 -10.22
C GLU A 165 5.13 6.65 -11.76
N GLY A 166 3.91 6.52 -12.30
CA GLY A 166 3.67 6.59 -13.74
C GLY A 166 4.16 5.39 -14.55
N SER A 167 4.63 4.32 -13.91
CA SER A 167 5.07 3.11 -14.62
C SER A 167 3.93 2.48 -15.43
N GLN A 168 4.25 1.99 -16.62
CA GLN A 168 3.33 1.23 -17.48
C GLN A 168 3.96 -0.12 -17.81
N ILE A 169 3.22 -1.21 -17.54
CA ILE A 169 3.64 -2.58 -17.84
C ILE A 169 2.54 -3.25 -18.66
N SER A 170 2.98 -3.99 -19.68
CA SER A 170 2.17 -4.94 -20.43
C SER A 170 2.83 -6.32 -20.33
N ILE A 171 2.10 -7.31 -19.81
CA ILE A 171 2.57 -8.69 -19.57
C ILE A 171 1.60 -9.70 -20.15
#